data_dc7814969d5ef0192509f4c4a8fa76e9
#
_entry.id   dc7814969d5ef0192509f4c4a8fa76e9
#
_cell.length_a   1.000
_cell.length_b   1.000
_cell.length_c   1.000
_cell.angle_alpha   90.00
_cell.angle_beta   90.00
_cell.angle_gamma   90.00
#
_symmetry.space_group_name_H-M   'P 1'
#
loop_
_entity.id
_entity.type
_entity.pdbx_description
1 polymer ?
#
loop_
_entity_poly.entity_id
_entity_poly.type
_entity_poly.pdbx_seq_one_letter_code
_entity_poly.pdbx_strand_id
1 'polypeptide(L)'
;SQSVNRPGYLLKLGQTFQELKRYQISSQQLQQTIARQELPQTLFTCKLQEISQLYLQYDAFLQQDYLDSEDVLDILIDRLQQTELLRDTEIWVDEFYDFTPQEYTILALLMKQAKDVHIVLPAAGQHANMGWRSVFHGTEKTLQRLRQLAVEQGVPLLEEHHMAQPLRWQQREDLAFLAQQYFTVGAPCQTGQPFHLELLQGQNRLSEVDAAARKTRQLCREEGYRYGEIGIFTRGDQYELLLETVLTDYDIPYFADHKAAIRQHPFT
;
A
#
# COMPACT_ATOMS: atom_id res chain seq x y z
N SER A 1 4.52 9.19 33.82
CA SER A 1 3.35 8.32 33.63
C SER A 1 3.78 6.85 33.48
N GLN A 2 3.08 5.91 34.11
CA GLN A 2 3.41 4.46 34.12
C GLN A 2 3.28 3.76 32.75
N SER A 3 2.79 4.46 31.73
CA SER A 3 2.57 3.92 30.38
C SER A 3 3.80 3.99 29.48
N VAL A 4 4.81 4.79 29.79
CA VAL A 4 5.99 5.04 28.94
C VAL A 4 6.85 3.78 28.75
N ASN A 5 6.84 2.86 29.70
CA ASN A 5 7.63 1.62 29.64
C ASN A 5 6.91 0.43 28.96
N ARG A 6 5.77 0.65 28.33
CA ARG A 6 5.05 -0.42 27.61
C ARG A 6 5.53 -0.45 26.15
N PRO A 7 6.11 -1.58 25.70
CA PRO A 7 6.63 -1.68 24.30
C PRO A 7 5.61 -1.31 23.23
N GLY A 8 4.33 -1.67 23.43
CA GLY A 8 3.27 -1.31 22.49
C GLY A 8 2.95 0.19 22.43
N TYR A 9 3.18 0.94 23.51
CA TYR A 9 3.00 2.39 23.49
C TYR A 9 4.07 3.09 22.64
N LEU A 10 5.33 2.71 22.84
CA LEU A 10 6.45 3.26 22.05
C LEU A 10 6.32 2.95 20.58
N LEU A 11 5.89 1.73 20.23
CA LEU A 11 5.63 1.36 18.83
C LEU A 11 4.55 2.23 18.20
N LYS A 12 3.42 2.42 18.90
CA LYS A 12 2.31 3.27 18.44
C LYS A 12 2.72 4.73 18.31
N LEU A 13 3.52 5.23 19.23
CA LEU A 13 4.04 6.60 19.17
C LEU A 13 4.95 6.80 17.96
N GLY A 14 5.87 5.85 17.71
CA GLY A 14 6.72 5.86 16.53
C GLY A 14 5.93 5.85 15.22
N GLN A 15 4.91 4.96 15.12
CA GLN A 15 3.99 4.93 13.98
C GLN A 15 3.27 6.28 13.77
N THR A 16 2.84 6.93 14.86
CA THR A 16 2.19 8.25 14.77
C THR A 16 3.15 9.32 14.26
N PHE A 17 4.41 9.31 14.69
CA PHE A 17 5.41 10.27 14.20
C PHE A 17 5.73 10.05 12.73
N GLN A 18 5.87 8.80 12.29
CA GLN A 18 6.05 8.47 10.88
C GLN A 18 4.86 8.94 10.04
N GLU A 19 3.64 8.74 10.52
CA GLU A 19 2.44 9.23 9.84
C GLU A 19 2.42 10.75 9.72
N LEU A 20 2.75 11.48 10.79
CA LEU A 20 2.85 12.94 10.76
C LEU A 20 3.88 13.41 9.73
N LYS A 21 5.05 12.76 9.65
CA LYS A 21 6.08 13.07 8.65
C LYS A 21 5.59 12.83 7.23
N ARG A 22 4.95 11.68 6.95
CA ARG A 22 4.37 11.36 5.63
C ARG A 22 3.36 12.39 5.15
N TYR A 23 2.60 12.96 6.10
CA TYR A 23 1.67 14.05 5.81
C TYR A 23 2.31 15.45 5.84
N GLN A 24 3.65 15.53 5.91
CA GLN A 24 4.41 16.77 5.97
C GLN A 24 3.98 17.70 7.11
N ILE A 25 3.58 17.13 8.24
CA ILE A 25 3.23 17.84 9.45
C ILE A 25 4.46 17.90 10.35
N SER A 26 5.18 19.01 10.34
CA SER A 26 6.33 19.19 11.24
C SER A 26 5.90 19.31 12.70
N SER A 27 6.80 18.98 13.63
CA SER A 27 6.58 19.14 15.07
C SER A 27 6.20 20.56 15.46
N GLN A 28 6.80 21.56 14.80
CA GLN A 28 6.50 22.98 15.00
C GLN A 28 5.10 23.35 14.49
N GLN A 29 4.70 22.88 13.30
CA GLN A 29 3.36 23.12 12.76
C GLN A 29 2.26 22.50 13.64
N LEU A 30 2.50 21.28 14.12
CA LEU A 30 1.56 20.63 15.03
C LEU A 30 1.39 21.43 16.31
N GLN A 31 2.49 21.89 16.92
CA GLN A 31 2.47 22.69 18.13
C GLN A 31 1.76 24.04 17.93
N GLN A 32 2.04 24.74 16.82
CA GLN A 32 1.38 25.99 16.48
C GLN A 32 -0.12 25.81 16.25
N THR A 33 -0.53 24.72 15.59
CA THR A 33 -1.93 24.42 15.33
C THR A 33 -2.70 24.18 16.64
N ILE A 34 -2.11 23.41 17.56
CA ILE A 34 -2.70 23.18 18.89
C ILE A 34 -2.79 24.47 19.70
N ALA A 35 -1.78 25.32 19.64
CA ALA A 35 -1.76 26.59 20.38
C ALA A 35 -2.76 27.64 19.85
N ARG A 36 -3.04 27.60 18.52
CA ARG A 36 -4.01 28.54 17.88
C ARG A 36 -5.47 28.14 18.09
N GLN A 37 -5.74 26.86 18.29
CA GLN A 37 -7.09 26.38 18.55
C GLN A 37 -7.38 26.45 20.03
N GLU A 38 -8.40 27.20 20.42
CA GLU A 38 -8.97 27.17 21.78
C GLU A 38 -9.68 25.82 22.01
N LEU A 39 -8.89 24.76 22.11
CA LEU A 39 -9.43 23.42 22.31
C LEU A 39 -9.93 23.26 23.75
N PRO A 40 -11.13 22.73 23.96
CA PRO A 40 -11.62 22.46 25.31
C PRO A 40 -10.66 21.51 26.04
N GLN A 41 -10.49 21.72 27.35
CA GLN A 41 -9.63 20.87 28.18
C GLN A 41 -10.25 19.48 28.36
N THR A 42 -9.99 18.61 27.40
CA THR A 42 -10.42 17.22 27.39
C THR A 42 -9.20 16.29 27.52
N LEU A 43 -9.44 15.04 27.85
CA LEU A 43 -8.39 14.01 27.84
C LEU A 43 -7.70 13.91 26.48
N PHE A 44 -8.44 14.12 25.41
CA PHE A 44 -7.92 14.13 24.04
C PHE A 44 -6.91 15.29 23.84
N THR A 45 -7.28 16.49 24.27
CA THR A 45 -6.40 17.68 24.14
C THR A 45 -5.11 17.51 24.93
N CYS A 46 -5.19 16.99 26.16
CA CYS A 46 -4.00 16.70 26.95
C CYS A 46 -3.07 15.68 26.26
N LYS A 47 -3.63 14.60 25.68
CA LYS A 47 -2.86 13.61 24.92
C LYS A 47 -2.23 14.21 23.69
N LEU A 48 -2.94 15.06 22.96
CA LEU A 48 -2.44 15.72 21.77
C LEU A 48 -1.26 16.65 22.09
N GLN A 49 -1.34 17.38 23.20
CA GLN A 49 -0.25 18.22 23.70
C GLN A 49 0.97 17.38 24.11
N GLU A 50 0.78 16.26 24.81
CA GLU A 50 1.86 15.34 25.16
C GLU A 50 2.55 14.77 23.90
N ILE A 51 1.77 14.32 22.92
CA ILE A 51 2.28 13.79 21.64
C ILE A 51 3.08 14.87 20.91
N SER A 52 2.57 16.11 20.85
CA SER A 52 3.25 17.24 20.21
C SER A 52 4.59 17.56 20.86
N GLN A 53 4.68 17.54 22.20
CA GLN A 53 5.92 17.74 22.92
C GLN A 53 6.94 16.62 22.67
N LEU A 54 6.47 15.36 22.69
CA LEU A 54 7.32 14.20 22.41
C LEU A 54 7.82 14.21 20.96
N TYR A 55 6.99 14.62 20.02
CA TYR A 55 7.38 14.74 18.62
C TYR A 55 8.46 15.82 18.42
N LEU A 56 8.33 16.97 19.09
CA LEU A 56 9.36 18.00 19.07
C LEU A 56 10.72 17.50 19.62
N GLN A 57 10.68 16.74 20.73
CA GLN A 57 11.89 16.15 21.30
C GLN A 57 12.50 15.08 20.41
N TYR A 58 11.66 14.28 19.75
CA TYR A 58 12.07 13.27 18.78
C TYR A 58 12.77 13.90 17.58
N ASP A 59 12.17 14.95 16.99
CA ASP A 59 12.78 15.67 15.87
C ASP A 59 14.13 16.28 16.28
N ALA A 60 14.22 16.90 17.46
CA ALA A 60 15.46 17.48 17.96
C ALA A 60 16.53 16.41 18.22
N PHE A 61 16.16 15.20 18.63
CA PHE A 61 17.09 14.09 18.80
C PHE A 61 17.61 13.58 17.46
N LEU A 62 16.75 13.42 16.46
CA LEU A 62 17.15 12.96 15.13
C LEU A 62 18.10 13.93 14.42
N GLN A 63 17.92 15.24 14.61
CA GLN A 63 18.79 16.26 13.99
C GLN A 63 20.25 16.18 14.42
N GLN A 64 20.57 15.42 15.46
CA GLN A 64 21.93 15.35 15.97
C GLN A 64 22.86 14.44 15.15
N ASP A 65 22.40 13.27 14.64
CA ASP A 65 23.24 12.35 13.85
C ASP A 65 22.43 11.16 13.24
N TYR A 66 21.11 11.23 13.20
CA TYR A 66 20.27 10.14 12.76
C TYR A 66 19.37 10.56 11.59
N LEU A 67 19.25 9.68 10.61
CA LEU A 67 18.26 9.77 9.53
C LEU A 67 17.14 8.79 9.80
N ASP A 68 15.91 9.28 9.83
CA ASP A 68 14.73 8.43 9.79
C ASP A 68 14.44 7.97 8.34
N SER A 69 13.83 6.82 8.17
CA SER A 69 13.42 6.33 6.85
C SER A 69 12.50 7.31 6.11
N GLU A 70 11.69 8.05 6.84
CA GLU A 70 10.77 9.05 6.27
C GLU A 70 11.50 10.35 5.83
N ASP A 71 12.66 10.65 6.40
CA ASP A 71 13.46 11.83 6.02
C ASP A 71 14.14 11.63 4.64
N VAL A 72 14.23 10.40 4.15
CA VAL A 72 14.82 10.08 2.83
C VAL A 72 14.05 10.75 1.70
N LEU A 73 12.72 10.81 1.79
CA LEU A 73 11.89 11.47 0.78
C LEU A 73 12.06 13.01 0.82
N ASP A 74 12.25 13.61 1.98
CA ASP A 74 12.53 15.04 2.10
C ASP A 74 13.90 15.38 1.50
N ILE A 75 14.92 14.56 1.76
CA ILE A 75 16.24 14.70 1.12
C ILE A 75 16.12 14.55 -0.40
N LEU A 76 15.30 13.60 -0.87
CA LEU A 76 15.03 13.42 -2.30
C LEU A 76 14.41 14.67 -2.91
N ILE A 77 13.41 15.27 -2.25
CA ILE A 77 12.77 16.52 -2.67
C ILE A 77 13.81 17.64 -2.83
N ASP A 78 14.66 17.83 -1.83
CA ASP A 78 15.72 18.84 -1.87
C ASP A 78 16.71 18.60 -3.00
N ARG A 79 17.09 17.35 -3.24
CA ARG A 79 18.01 16.99 -4.33
C ARG A 79 17.38 17.17 -5.70
N LEU A 80 16.11 16.77 -5.85
CA LEU A 80 15.38 16.96 -7.10
C LEU A 80 15.29 18.45 -7.48
N GLN A 81 15.13 19.34 -6.51
CA GLN A 81 15.09 20.79 -6.76
C GLN A 81 16.42 21.34 -7.31
N GLN A 82 17.53 20.66 -7.04
CA GLN A 82 18.88 21.11 -7.37
C GLN A 82 19.50 20.41 -8.58
N THR A 83 18.81 19.44 -9.18
CA THR A 83 19.36 18.63 -10.28
C THR A 83 18.61 18.84 -11.59
N GLU A 84 19.32 18.69 -12.70
CA GLU A 84 18.75 18.65 -14.07
C GLU A 84 18.90 17.24 -14.70
N LEU A 85 19.26 16.24 -13.91
CA LEU A 85 19.55 14.89 -14.42
C LEU A 85 18.34 14.20 -15.10
N LEU A 86 17.12 14.67 -14.85
CA LEU A 86 15.91 14.04 -15.32
C LEU A 86 15.40 14.57 -16.68
N ARG A 87 16.05 15.56 -17.26
CA ARG A 87 15.57 16.29 -18.45
C ARG A 87 15.27 15.40 -19.66
N ASP A 88 16.03 14.34 -19.85
CA ASP A 88 15.86 13.40 -20.96
C ASP A 88 15.33 12.03 -20.50
N THR A 89 14.75 11.97 -19.30
CA THR A 89 14.31 10.73 -18.67
C THR A 89 12.80 10.57 -18.79
N GLU A 90 12.36 9.38 -19.18
CA GLU A 90 10.97 8.94 -19.08
C GLU A 90 10.78 8.17 -17.78
N ILE A 91 9.78 8.57 -16.99
CA ILE A 91 9.53 8.01 -15.65
C ILE A 91 8.22 7.23 -15.67
N TRP A 92 8.26 6.01 -15.16
CA TRP A 92 7.11 5.14 -15.02
C TRP A 92 6.82 4.89 -13.55
N VAL A 93 5.57 5.16 -13.14
CA VAL A 93 5.06 4.96 -11.77
C VAL A 93 3.91 3.96 -11.85
N ASP A 94 4.06 2.82 -11.21
CA ASP A 94 3.11 1.71 -11.26
C ASP A 94 2.86 1.13 -9.86
N GLU A 95 1.78 0.36 -9.70
CA GLU A 95 1.36 -0.30 -8.44
C GLU A 95 0.93 0.65 -7.31
N PHE A 96 0.60 1.89 -7.62
CA PHE A 96 0.06 2.85 -6.65
C PHE A 96 -1.47 2.95 -6.74
N TYR A 97 -2.11 3.17 -5.60
CA TYR A 97 -3.55 3.45 -5.50
C TYR A 97 -3.80 4.90 -5.08
N ASP A 98 -2.91 5.44 -4.28
CA ASP A 98 -2.90 6.81 -3.77
C ASP A 98 -1.47 7.22 -3.44
N PHE A 99 -1.25 8.51 -3.23
CA PHE A 99 0.03 9.09 -2.89
C PHE A 99 -0.07 9.90 -1.61
N THR A 100 0.95 9.87 -0.79
CA THR A 100 1.10 10.77 0.36
C THR A 100 1.39 12.19 -0.13
N PRO A 101 1.17 13.23 0.69
CA PRO A 101 1.53 14.61 0.34
C PRO A 101 3.00 14.76 -0.08
N GLN A 102 3.90 14.04 0.56
CA GLN A 102 5.32 14.00 0.23
C GLN A 102 5.58 13.44 -1.17
N GLU A 103 4.92 12.32 -1.51
CA GLU A 103 4.99 11.72 -2.84
C GLU A 103 4.36 12.62 -3.92
N TYR A 104 3.25 13.32 -3.63
CA TYR A 104 2.72 14.32 -4.55
C TYR A 104 3.71 15.47 -4.81
N THR A 105 4.48 15.88 -3.79
CA THR A 105 5.54 16.89 -3.96
C THR A 105 6.64 16.38 -4.89
N ILE A 106 7.05 15.11 -4.71
CA ILE A 106 8.02 14.46 -5.61
C ILE A 106 7.46 14.38 -7.03
N LEU A 107 6.24 13.91 -7.21
CA LEU A 107 5.59 13.83 -8.52
C LEU A 107 5.52 15.18 -9.21
N ALA A 108 5.22 16.26 -8.48
CA ALA A 108 5.21 17.62 -9.02
C ALA A 108 6.59 18.02 -9.58
N LEU A 109 7.67 17.70 -8.87
CA LEU A 109 9.03 17.95 -9.33
C LEU A 109 9.41 17.09 -10.53
N LEU A 110 9.03 15.80 -10.51
CA LEU A 110 9.26 14.89 -11.63
C LEU A 110 8.54 15.35 -12.88
N MET A 111 7.25 15.70 -12.79
CA MET A 111 6.45 16.22 -13.91
C MET A 111 7.08 17.47 -14.54
N LYS A 112 7.73 18.32 -13.73
CA LYS A 112 8.35 19.57 -14.19
C LYS A 112 9.72 19.35 -14.85
N GLN A 113 10.45 18.32 -14.44
CA GLN A 113 11.85 18.14 -14.80
C GLN A 113 12.08 17.02 -15.80
N ALA A 114 11.28 15.96 -15.76
CA ALA A 114 11.42 14.83 -16.64
C ALA A 114 10.87 15.15 -18.04
N LYS A 115 11.32 14.38 -19.04
CA LYS A 115 10.79 14.45 -20.40
C LYS A 115 9.32 14.04 -20.42
N ASP A 116 9.01 12.88 -19.85
CA ASP A 116 7.66 12.33 -19.73
C ASP A 116 7.50 11.60 -18.41
N VAL A 117 6.29 11.68 -17.80
CA VAL A 117 5.93 10.93 -16.60
C VAL A 117 4.66 10.14 -16.87
N HIS A 118 4.76 8.82 -16.80
CA HIS A 118 3.67 7.88 -17.00
C HIS A 118 3.22 7.31 -15.65
N ILE A 119 1.96 7.47 -15.30
CA ILE A 119 1.41 6.98 -14.04
C ILE A 119 0.31 5.97 -14.33
N VAL A 120 0.46 4.75 -13.87
CA VAL A 120 -0.52 3.66 -14.02
C VAL A 120 -1.34 3.57 -12.75
N LEU A 121 -2.66 3.67 -12.87
CA LEU A 121 -3.59 3.55 -11.76
C LEU A 121 -4.67 2.51 -12.08
N PRO A 122 -5.10 1.70 -11.08
CA PRO A 122 -6.29 0.89 -11.23
C PRO A 122 -7.51 1.78 -11.44
N ALA A 123 -8.26 1.55 -12.49
CA ALA A 123 -9.45 2.33 -12.82
C ALA A 123 -10.69 1.45 -12.92
N ALA A 124 -11.83 2.02 -12.60
CA ALA A 124 -13.10 1.41 -12.95
C ALA A 124 -13.24 1.38 -14.47
N GLY A 125 -13.59 0.22 -15.03
CA GLY A 125 -13.96 0.14 -16.44
C GLY A 125 -15.13 1.09 -16.76
N GLN A 126 -15.39 1.34 -18.03
CA GLN A 126 -16.39 2.31 -18.52
C GLN A 126 -17.82 2.13 -17.93
N HIS A 127 -18.10 1.03 -17.24
CA HIS A 127 -19.41 0.72 -16.67
C HIS A 127 -19.55 0.96 -15.16
N ALA A 128 -18.52 1.39 -14.47
CA ALA A 128 -18.54 1.53 -13.02
C ALA A 128 -18.91 2.94 -12.54
N ASN A 129 -20.07 3.43 -12.96
CA ASN A 129 -20.63 4.72 -12.48
C ASN A 129 -21.28 4.54 -11.09
N MET A 130 -20.52 4.07 -10.09
CA MET A 130 -21.01 3.79 -8.73
C MET A 130 -20.73 4.90 -7.72
N GLY A 131 -20.14 6.01 -8.16
CA GLY A 131 -19.80 7.14 -7.29
C GLY A 131 -18.95 6.69 -6.08
N TRP A 132 -19.27 7.19 -4.89
CA TRP A 132 -18.56 6.89 -3.66
C TRP A 132 -18.59 5.40 -3.23
N ARG A 133 -19.46 4.59 -3.81
CA ARG A 133 -19.55 3.13 -3.57
C ARG A 133 -18.60 2.33 -4.47
N SER A 134 -17.99 2.95 -5.46
CA SER A 134 -17.00 2.29 -6.30
C SER A 134 -15.78 1.90 -5.47
N VAL A 135 -15.27 0.71 -5.68
CA VAL A 135 -13.98 0.27 -5.11
C VAL A 135 -12.84 1.15 -5.61
N PHE A 136 -13.02 1.73 -6.80
CA PHE A 136 -12.04 2.62 -7.44
C PHE A 136 -12.24 4.10 -7.10
N HIS A 137 -13.16 4.44 -6.19
CA HIS A 137 -13.41 5.84 -5.81
C HIS A 137 -12.13 6.54 -5.28
N GLY A 138 -11.29 5.81 -4.53
CA GLY A 138 -10.00 6.32 -4.05
C GLY A 138 -9.09 6.70 -5.22
N THR A 139 -8.87 5.77 -6.15
CA THR A 139 -8.00 6.00 -7.32
C THR A 139 -8.56 7.03 -8.30
N GLU A 140 -9.88 7.19 -8.39
CA GLU A 140 -10.50 8.28 -9.15
C GLU A 140 -10.16 9.66 -8.55
N LYS A 141 -10.16 9.78 -7.22
CA LYS A 141 -9.69 11.00 -6.53
C LYS A 141 -8.20 11.25 -6.77
N THR A 142 -7.41 10.20 -6.70
CA THR A 142 -5.97 10.27 -7.01
C THR A 142 -5.75 10.77 -8.43
N LEU A 143 -6.47 10.23 -9.41
CA LEU A 143 -6.41 10.70 -10.81
C LEU A 143 -6.80 12.19 -10.95
N GLN A 144 -7.88 12.61 -10.29
CA GLN A 144 -8.30 14.02 -10.29
C GLN A 144 -7.22 14.91 -9.67
N ARG A 145 -6.59 14.49 -8.56
CA ARG A 145 -5.51 15.25 -7.92
C ARG A 145 -4.27 15.34 -8.80
N LEU A 146 -3.92 14.26 -9.50
CA LEU A 146 -2.79 14.26 -10.44
C LEU A 146 -3.02 15.19 -11.62
N ARG A 147 -4.24 15.20 -12.19
CA ARG A 147 -4.61 16.16 -13.25
C ARG A 147 -4.52 17.61 -12.76
N GLN A 148 -5.02 17.86 -11.57
CA GLN A 148 -4.91 19.18 -10.94
C GLN A 148 -3.44 19.56 -10.71
N LEU A 149 -2.61 18.63 -10.24
CA LEU A 149 -1.19 18.84 -10.02
C LEU A 149 -0.46 19.20 -11.33
N ALA A 150 -0.75 18.50 -12.43
CA ALA A 150 -0.18 18.83 -13.74
C ALA A 150 -0.54 20.24 -14.17
N VAL A 151 -1.80 20.67 -13.98
CA VAL A 151 -2.24 22.04 -14.26
C VAL A 151 -1.52 23.06 -13.37
N GLU A 152 -1.38 22.78 -12.06
CA GLU A 152 -0.66 23.63 -11.10
C GLU A 152 0.82 23.80 -11.49
N GLN A 153 1.43 22.75 -12.07
CA GLN A 153 2.82 22.80 -12.54
C GLN A 153 2.98 23.33 -13.98
N GLY A 154 1.88 23.61 -14.68
CA GLY A 154 1.90 24.07 -16.08
C GLY A 154 2.38 23.00 -17.07
N VAL A 155 2.22 21.71 -16.74
CA VAL A 155 2.62 20.56 -17.55
C VAL A 155 1.43 20.09 -18.39
N PRO A 156 1.60 19.87 -19.71
CA PRO A 156 0.53 19.38 -20.56
C PRO A 156 0.18 17.93 -20.21
N LEU A 157 -1.11 17.62 -20.19
CA LEU A 157 -1.59 16.25 -20.09
C LEU A 157 -1.58 15.59 -21.47
N LEU A 158 -0.97 14.43 -21.56
CA LEU A 158 -1.01 13.59 -22.75
C LEU A 158 -2.31 12.77 -22.79
N GLU A 159 -2.52 12.03 -23.88
CA GLU A 159 -3.67 11.15 -24.03
C GLU A 159 -3.68 10.04 -22.97
N GLU A 160 -4.84 9.80 -22.36
CA GLU A 160 -5.02 8.74 -21.40
C GLU A 160 -5.29 7.42 -22.10
N HIS A 161 -4.51 6.41 -21.75
CA HIS A 161 -4.66 5.06 -22.29
C HIS A 161 -5.46 4.17 -21.31
N HIS A 162 -6.62 3.72 -21.75
CA HIS A 162 -7.45 2.79 -20.97
C HIS A 162 -7.19 1.35 -21.38
N MET A 163 -6.59 0.55 -20.50
CA MET A 163 -6.39 -0.88 -20.71
C MET A 163 -7.67 -1.64 -20.37
N ALA A 164 -8.68 -1.54 -21.22
CA ALA A 164 -10.01 -2.12 -20.97
C ALA A 164 -10.05 -3.65 -21.10
N GLN A 165 -9.06 -4.26 -21.75
CA GLN A 165 -9.05 -5.71 -21.99
C GLN A 165 -8.06 -6.39 -21.04
N PRO A 166 -8.49 -7.47 -20.34
CA PRO A 166 -7.63 -8.25 -19.47
C PRO A 166 -6.69 -9.14 -20.30
N LEU A 167 -5.66 -8.54 -20.94
CA LEU A 167 -4.73 -9.23 -21.82
C LEU A 167 -4.11 -10.48 -21.18
N ARG A 168 -3.85 -10.43 -19.89
CA ARG A 168 -3.33 -11.56 -19.11
C ARG A 168 -4.23 -12.80 -19.17
N TRP A 169 -5.52 -12.62 -19.37
CA TRP A 169 -6.52 -13.69 -19.30
C TRP A 169 -7.18 -13.99 -20.65
N GLN A 170 -6.65 -13.50 -21.78
CA GLN A 170 -7.27 -13.64 -23.10
C GLN A 170 -7.60 -15.09 -23.50
N GLN A 171 -6.79 -16.05 -23.04
CA GLN A 171 -6.99 -17.47 -23.33
C GLN A 171 -7.79 -18.22 -22.22
N ARG A 172 -8.29 -17.50 -21.21
CA ARG A 172 -8.98 -18.06 -20.05
C ARG A 172 -10.24 -17.25 -19.80
N GLU A 173 -11.31 -17.62 -20.51
CA GLU A 173 -12.57 -16.85 -20.54
C GLU A 173 -13.20 -16.64 -19.16
N ASP A 174 -13.16 -17.64 -18.27
CA ASP A 174 -13.68 -17.55 -16.91
C ASP A 174 -12.89 -16.54 -16.04
N LEU A 175 -11.57 -16.53 -16.15
CA LEU A 175 -10.75 -15.54 -15.46
C LEU A 175 -10.91 -14.13 -16.06
N ALA A 176 -11.01 -14.03 -17.40
CA ALA A 176 -11.28 -12.75 -18.07
C ALA A 176 -12.65 -12.20 -17.66
N PHE A 177 -13.66 -13.05 -17.62
CA PHE A 177 -15.00 -12.67 -17.14
C PHE A 177 -14.96 -12.21 -15.69
N LEU A 178 -14.30 -12.97 -14.80
CA LEU A 178 -14.15 -12.57 -13.40
C LEU A 178 -13.44 -11.22 -13.27
N ALA A 179 -12.33 -11.03 -13.95
CA ALA A 179 -11.58 -9.79 -13.92
C ALA A 179 -12.40 -8.56 -14.35
N GLN A 180 -13.27 -8.73 -15.35
CA GLN A 180 -14.13 -7.66 -15.87
C GLN A 180 -15.35 -7.39 -14.99
N GLN A 181 -15.94 -8.43 -14.40
CA GLN A 181 -17.26 -8.34 -13.78
C GLN A 181 -17.25 -8.37 -12.25
N TYR A 182 -16.14 -8.71 -11.61
CA TYR A 182 -16.06 -8.91 -10.17
C TYR A 182 -16.59 -7.71 -9.34
N PHE A 183 -16.30 -6.50 -9.81
CA PHE A 183 -16.75 -5.28 -9.14
C PHE A 183 -18.00 -4.66 -9.76
N THR A 184 -18.66 -5.34 -10.67
CA THR A 184 -19.87 -4.84 -11.34
C THR A 184 -21.11 -5.31 -10.59
N VAL A 185 -21.88 -4.34 -10.07
CA VAL A 185 -23.17 -4.66 -9.41
C VAL A 185 -24.19 -5.10 -10.46
N GLY A 186 -24.83 -6.25 -10.22
CA GLY A 186 -25.76 -6.83 -11.18
C GLY A 186 -25.09 -7.45 -12.39
N ALA A 187 -23.82 -7.84 -12.26
CA ALA A 187 -23.10 -8.57 -13.30
C ALA A 187 -23.90 -9.79 -13.77
N PRO A 188 -23.87 -10.09 -15.08
CA PRO A 188 -24.52 -11.31 -15.59
C PRO A 188 -23.85 -12.56 -15.01
N CYS A 189 -24.63 -13.62 -14.82
CA CYS A 189 -24.05 -14.91 -14.47
C CYS A 189 -23.46 -15.54 -15.72
N GLN A 190 -22.20 -15.98 -15.64
CA GLN A 190 -21.62 -16.80 -16.69
C GLN A 190 -22.27 -18.20 -16.66
N THR A 191 -22.74 -18.67 -17.82
CA THR A 191 -23.29 -20.01 -17.97
C THR A 191 -22.16 -20.99 -18.27
N GLY A 192 -22.10 -22.10 -17.54
CA GLY A 192 -21.08 -23.13 -17.67
C GLY A 192 -20.29 -23.35 -16.39
N GLN A 193 -19.52 -24.41 -16.35
CA GLN A 193 -18.62 -24.68 -15.21
C GLN A 193 -17.28 -23.96 -15.44
N PRO A 194 -16.79 -23.18 -14.46
CA PRO A 194 -15.47 -22.58 -14.56
C PRO A 194 -14.40 -23.68 -14.57
N PHE A 195 -13.40 -23.52 -15.43
CA PHE A 195 -12.32 -24.49 -15.54
C PHE A 195 -11.08 -24.10 -14.71
N HIS A 196 -10.86 -22.78 -14.57
CA HIS A 196 -9.67 -22.25 -13.89
C HIS A 196 -9.97 -21.64 -12.50
N LEU A 197 -11.21 -21.77 -12.03
CA LEU A 197 -11.65 -21.23 -10.74
C LEU A 197 -12.20 -22.35 -9.87
N GLU A 198 -11.73 -22.45 -8.67
CA GLU A 198 -12.19 -23.38 -7.65
C GLU A 198 -12.45 -22.64 -6.35
N LEU A 199 -13.57 -22.87 -5.70
CA LEU A 199 -13.90 -22.34 -4.39
C LEU A 199 -13.79 -23.45 -3.35
N LEU A 200 -12.85 -23.29 -2.42
CA LEU A 200 -12.67 -24.18 -1.29
C LEU A 200 -13.15 -23.48 -0.02
N GLN A 201 -13.97 -24.16 0.76
CA GLN A 201 -14.46 -23.66 2.05
C GLN A 201 -14.02 -24.59 3.17
N GLY A 202 -13.22 -24.07 4.10
CA GLY A 202 -12.81 -24.77 5.31
C GLY A 202 -13.77 -24.49 6.48
N GLN A 203 -13.83 -25.39 7.46
CA GLN A 203 -14.59 -25.18 8.70
C GLN A 203 -13.94 -24.14 9.62
N ASN A 204 -12.64 -23.99 9.50
CA ASN A 204 -11.82 -23.05 10.25
C ASN A 204 -10.54 -22.72 9.45
N ARG A 205 -9.78 -21.73 9.93
CA ARG A 205 -8.54 -21.28 9.26
C ARG A 205 -7.51 -22.39 9.06
N LEU A 206 -7.39 -23.32 10.02
CA LEU A 206 -6.46 -24.43 9.88
C LEU A 206 -6.85 -25.36 8.73
N SER A 207 -8.16 -25.68 8.59
CA SER A 207 -8.65 -26.50 7.49
C SER A 207 -8.57 -25.79 6.13
N GLU A 208 -8.65 -24.46 6.08
CA GLU A 208 -8.41 -23.67 4.87
C GLU A 208 -6.94 -23.77 4.43
N VAL A 209 -6.02 -23.58 5.36
CA VAL A 209 -4.58 -23.67 5.08
C VAL A 209 -4.18 -25.09 4.69
N ASP A 210 -4.72 -26.11 5.37
CA ASP A 210 -4.50 -27.51 5.04
C ASP A 210 -5.03 -27.86 3.64
N ALA A 211 -6.20 -27.34 3.27
CA ALA A 211 -6.74 -27.49 1.92
C ALA A 211 -5.85 -26.84 0.86
N ALA A 212 -5.32 -25.63 1.15
CA ALA A 212 -4.39 -24.92 0.27
C ALA A 212 -3.06 -25.70 0.09
N ALA A 213 -2.51 -26.25 1.17
CA ALA A 213 -1.29 -27.07 1.12
C ALA A 213 -1.50 -28.34 0.30
N ARG A 214 -2.61 -29.04 0.51
CA ARG A 214 -2.98 -30.22 -0.31
C ARG A 214 -3.15 -29.89 -1.78
N LYS A 215 -3.83 -28.78 -2.09
CA LYS A 215 -4.00 -28.32 -3.46
C LYS A 215 -2.65 -27.96 -4.10
N THR A 216 -1.79 -27.28 -3.39
CA THR A 216 -0.42 -26.97 -3.84
C THR A 216 0.34 -28.24 -4.21
N ARG A 217 0.32 -29.27 -3.36
CA ARG A 217 0.98 -30.55 -3.68
C ARG A 217 0.32 -31.26 -4.87
N GLN A 218 -0.99 -31.21 -4.97
CA GLN A 218 -1.73 -31.77 -6.11
C GLN A 218 -1.28 -31.12 -7.42
N LEU A 219 -1.29 -29.79 -7.48
CA LEU A 219 -0.86 -29.03 -8.65
C LEU A 219 0.57 -29.40 -9.09
N CYS A 220 1.48 -29.52 -8.13
CA CYS A 220 2.85 -29.88 -8.44
C CYS A 220 3.01 -31.34 -8.93
N ARG A 221 2.25 -32.29 -8.35
CA ARG A 221 2.39 -33.72 -8.67
C ARG A 221 1.62 -34.14 -9.91
N GLU A 222 0.45 -33.58 -10.11
CA GLU A 222 -0.50 -34.05 -11.13
C GLU A 222 -0.51 -33.14 -12.36
N GLU A 223 -0.32 -31.83 -12.17
CA GLU A 223 -0.41 -30.83 -13.23
C GLU A 223 0.95 -30.23 -13.64
N GLY A 224 2.04 -30.67 -12.99
CA GLY A 224 3.40 -30.29 -13.36
C GLY A 224 3.85 -28.89 -12.99
N TYR A 225 3.11 -28.18 -12.11
CA TYR A 225 3.51 -26.87 -11.59
C TYR A 225 4.77 -26.99 -10.70
N ARG A 226 5.56 -25.92 -10.67
CA ARG A 226 6.66 -25.77 -9.71
C ARG A 226 6.15 -24.98 -8.50
N TYR A 227 6.68 -25.26 -7.31
CA TYR A 227 6.30 -24.51 -6.11
C TYR A 227 6.48 -22.99 -6.26
N GLY A 228 7.53 -22.53 -6.96
CA GLY A 228 7.76 -21.11 -7.24
C GLY A 228 6.76 -20.46 -8.22
N GLU A 229 5.88 -21.24 -8.85
CA GLU A 229 4.82 -20.73 -9.74
C GLU A 229 3.48 -20.57 -9.00
N ILE A 230 3.41 -20.96 -7.71
CA ILE A 230 2.21 -20.93 -6.90
C ILE A 230 2.32 -19.82 -5.85
N GLY A 231 1.42 -18.86 -5.89
CA GLY A 231 1.32 -17.80 -4.89
C GLY A 231 0.11 -18.02 -3.96
N ILE A 232 0.34 -17.92 -2.65
CA ILE A 232 -0.72 -17.94 -1.62
C ILE A 232 -0.86 -16.52 -1.07
N PHE A 233 -2.03 -15.91 -1.27
CA PHE A 233 -2.33 -14.56 -0.81
C PHE A 233 -3.26 -14.62 0.39
N THR A 234 -2.88 -13.97 1.48
CA THR A 234 -3.70 -13.91 2.70
C THR A 234 -4.05 -12.46 3.05
N ARG A 235 -5.14 -12.30 3.77
CA ARG A 235 -5.52 -11.00 4.30
C ARG A 235 -5.33 -11.00 5.82
N GLY A 236 -4.26 -10.33 6.26
CA GLY A 236 -3.87 -10.17 7.67
C GLY A 236 -3.01 -11.30 8.22
N ASP A 237 -2.30 -11.00 9.30
CA ASP A 237 -1.21 -11.78 9.90
C ASP A 237 -1.68 -13.11 10.54
N GLN A 238 -3.00 -13.32 10.60
CA GLN A 238 -3.60 -14.47 11.30
C GLN A 238 -3.33 -15.81 10.62
N TYR A 239 -2.93 -15.79 9.34
CA TYR A 239 -2.64 -16.98 8.56
C TYR A 239 -1.14 -17.30 8.49
N GLU A 240 -0.26 -16.35 8.79
CA GLU A 240 1.19 -16.51 8.60
C GLU A 240 1.74 -17.73 9.33
N LEU A 241 1.57 -17.77 10.66
CA LEU A 241 2.08 -18.87 11.47
C LEU A 241 1.44 -20.22 11.09
N LEU A 242 0.14 -20.21 10.74
CA LEU A 242 -0.56 -21.43 10.30
C LEU A 242 0.00 -21.94 8.98
N LEU A 243 0.25 -21.04 8.03
CA LEU A 243 0.85 -21.37 6.73
C LEU A 243 2.25 -21.95 6.90
N GLU A 244 3.11 -21.28 7.66
CA GLU A 244 4.47 -21.76 7.94
C GLU A 244 4.46 -23.17 8.54
N THR A 245 3.61 -23.39 9.54
CA THR A 245 3.48 -24.69 10.20
C THR A 245 3.01 -25.78 9.23
N VAL A 246 1.89 -25.52 8.54
CA VAL A 246 1.27 -26.53 7.67
C VAL A 246 2.12 -26.80 6.42
N LEU A 247 2.71 -25.76 5.80
CA LEU A 247 3.58 -25.96 4.64
C LEU A 247 4.83 -26.75 5.02
N THR A 248 5.40 -26.53 6.22
CA THR A 248 6.51 -27.32 6.76
C THR A 248 6.09 -28.76 7.00
N ASP A 249 4.93 -29.02 7.60
CA ASP A 249 4.40 -30.38 7.85
C ASP A 249 4.18 -31.16 6.54
N TYR A 250 3.87 -30.43 5.46
CA TYR A 250 3.70 -31.02 4.12
C TYR A 250 4.99 -31.09 3.30
N ASP A 251 6.17 -30.73 3.84
CA ASP A 251 7.44 -30.62 3.12
C ASP A 251 7.34 -29.73 1.86
N ILE A 252 6.56 -28.66 1.92
CA ILE A 252 6.41 -27.70 0.82
C ILE A 252 7.41 -26.57 1.03
N PRO A 253 8.40 -26.37 0.13
CA PRO A 253 9.28 -25.23 0.20
C PRO A 253 8.50 -23.95 -0.05
N TYR A 254 8.67 -22.93 0.79
CA TYR A 254 8.00 -21.66 0.67
C TYR A 254 8.94 -20.48 0.94
N PHE A 255 8.58 -19.32 0.41
CA PHE A 255 9.14 -18.03 0.77
C PHE A 255 8.02 -17.18 1.37
N ALA A 256 8.23 -16.64 2.55
CA ALA A 256 7.31 -15.71 3.20
C ALA A 256 7.97 -14.33 3.26
N ASP A 257 7.32 -13.33 2.64
CA ASP A 257 7.78 -11.95 2.64
C ASP A 257 7.30 -11.22 3.91
N HIS A 258 7.85 -11.62 5.06
CA HIS A 258 7.61 -10.92 6.31
C HIS A 258 8.90 -10.61 7.06
N LYS A 259 8.91 -9.51 7.78
CA LYS A 259 10.03 -9.12 8.64
C LYS A 259 9.84 -9.74 10.02
N ALA A 260 10.61 -10.78 10.35
CA ALA A 260 10.64 -11.31 11.70
C ALA A 260 11.24 -10.27 12.67
N ALA A 261 10.53 -9.99 13.77
CA ALA A 261 11.07 -9.11 14.78
C ALA A 261 12.25 -9.80 15.51
N ILE A 262 13.39 -9.12 15.58
CA ILE A 262 14.60 -9.61 16.29
C ILE A 262 14.29 -10.09 17.72
N ARG A 263 13.30 -9.49 18.38
CA ARG A 263 12.86 -9.89 19.74
C ARG A 263 12.27 -11.31 19.83
N GLN A 264 11.94 -11.92 18.70
CA GLN A 264 11.46 -13.32 18.64
C GLN A 264 12.59 -14.32 18.36
N HIS A 265 13.82 -13.83 18.18
CA HIS A 265 14.95 -14.69 17.95
C HIS A 265 15.38 -15.40 19.26
N PRO A 266 15.66 -16.73 19.25
CA PRO A 266 16.02 -17.49 20.46
C PRO A 266 17.23 -16.96 21.22
N PHE A 267 18.05 -16.08 20.63
CA PHE A 267 19.23 -15.48 21.24
C PHE A 267 19.02 -14.06 21.77
N THR A 268 17.80 -13.54 21.80
CA THR A 268 17.41 -12.29 22.43
C THR A 268 16.48 -12.51 23.60
#